data_73c07b40251feca15b8bf32166577b20
#
_entry.id   73c07b40251feca15b8bf32166577b20
#
_cell.length_a   1.000
_cell.length_b   1.000
_cell.length_c   1.000
_cell.angle_alpha   90.00
_cell.angle_beta   90.00
_cell.angle_gamma   90.00
#
_symmetry.space_group_name_H-M   'P 1'
#
loop_
_entity.id
_entity.type
_entity.pdbx_description
1 polymer ?
#
loop_
_entity_poly.entity_id
_entity_poly.type
_entity_poly.pdbx_seq_one_letter_code
_entity_poly.pdbx_strand_id
1 'polypeptide(L)'
;KDGTPTPKPSNTPFLEFVGTVKIPAAAKFIIQEKFVLNYGKKAKPGVRIAYLSDNFKQWFLDKIEEATPEAVLRYAKLTRAALDDEIRAEIGAEFEQTTLAQIFARMALQPDGREGALLTNWWATIFYVPDVKGVLRAVSVHWDADYGGWYVSADSVGSPDRWGVGRQAFSR
;
A
#
# COMPACT_ATOMS: atom_id res chain seq x y z
N LYS A 1 -43.40 18.63 9.64
CA LYS A 1 -41.99 18.76 9.09
C LYS A 1 -41.10 17.93 9.98
N ASP A 2 -40.91 16.67 9.63
CA ASP A 2 -40.02 15.75 10.34
C ASP A 2 -38.60 15.94 9.82
N GLY A 3 -37.84 16.72 10.56
CA GLY A 3 -36.40 16.83 10.39
C GLY A 3 -35.74 15.60 10.99
N THR A 4 -35.58 14.55 10.21
CA THR A 4 -34.72 13.43 10.61
C THR A 4 -33.29 13.96 10.68
N PRO A 5 -32.61 13.91 11.83
CA PRO A 5 -31.23 14.36 11.92
C PRO A 5 -30.38 13.48 11.01
N THR A 6 -29.70 14.09 10.07
CA THR A 6 -28.62 13.39 9.32
C THR A 6 -27.62 12.84 10.34
N PRO A 7 -27.31 11.54 10.33
CA PRO A 7 -26.35 10.99 11.27
C PRO A 7 -25.01 11.75 11.12
N LYS A 8 -24.57 12.39 12.19
CA LYS A 8 -23.19 12.90 12.26
C LYS A 8 -22.24 11.77 11.92
N PRO A 9 -21.25 12.00 11.03
CA PRO A 9 -20.24 10.98 10.80
C PRO A 9 -19.65 10.58 12.16
N SER A 10 -19.67 9.28 12.42
CA SER A 10 -19.09 8.71 13.64
C SER A 10 -17.61 9.08 13.69
N ASN A 11 -17.23 9.93 14.63
CA ASN A 11 -15.84 10.31 14.89
C ASN A 11 -15.06 9.19 15.61
N THR A 12 -15.60 7.97 15.65
CA THR A 12 -14.92 6.83 16.26
C THR A 12 -13.78 6.36 15.35
N PRO A 13 -12.54 6.30 15.86
CA PRO A 13 -11.41 5.76 15.13
C PRO A 13 -11.71 4.34 14.61
N PHE A 14 -11.30 4.06 13.37
CA PHE A 14 -11.49 2.75 12.75
C PHE A 14 -10.18 2.12 12.27
N LEU A 15 -9.06 2.82 12.44
CA LEU A 15 -7.74 2.27 12.24
C LEU A 15 -7.20 1.76 13.57
N GLU A 16 -7.18 0.44 13.73
CA GLU A 16 -6.62 -0.22 14.89
C GLU A 16 -5.12 -0.44 14.67
N PHE A 17 -4.30 0.20 15.51
CA PHE A 17 -2.85 0.05 15.47
C PHE A 17 -2.43 -1.41 15.63
N VAL A 18 -1.58 -1.91 14.72
CA VAL A 18 -1.04 -3.27 14.76
C VAL A 18 0.43 -3.27 15.17
N GLY A 19 1.23 -2.41 14.55
CA GLY A 19 2.66 -2.39 14.85
C GLY A 19 3.43 -1.36 14.05
N THR A 20 4.74 -1.42 14.21
CA THR A 20 5.71 -0.63 13.45
C THR A 20 6.73 -1.52 12.78
N VAL A 21 7.31 -1.02 11.70
CA VAL A 21 8.41 -1.68 11.00
C VAL A 21 9.52 -0.68 10.71
N LYS A 22 10.76 -1.10 10.87
CA LYS A 22 11.91 -0.32 10.39
C LYS A 22 12.11 -0.57 8.91
N ILE A 23 12.33 0.52 8.17
CA ILE A 23 12.71 0.49 6.78
C ILE A 23 14.14 1.01 6.69
N PRO A 24 15.08 0.26 6.11
CA PRO A 24 16.44 0.74 5.94
C PRO A 24 16.49 1.94 5.01
N ALA A 25 17.55 2.73 5.13
CA ALA A 25 17.83 3.78 4.16
C ALA A 25 17.89 3.18 2.75
N ALA A 26 17.29 3.87 1.79
CA ALA A 26 17.31 3.49 0.39
C ALA A 26 18.17 4.45 -0.42
N ALA A 27 18.99 3.92 -1.32
CA ALA A 27 19.64 4.68 -2.37
C ALA A 27 18.58 5.13 -3.40
N LYS A 28 19.02 5.88 -4.43
CA LYS A 28 18.17 6.21 -5.58
C LYS A 28 17.47 4.96 -6.10
N PHE A 29 16.14 5.02 -6.23
CA PHE A 29 15.29 3.87 -6.53
C PHE A 29 14.60 4.08 -7.87
N ILE A 30 14.95 3.24 -8.85
CA ILE A 30 14.38 3.28 -10.21
C ILE A 30 13.29 2.23 -10.29
N ILE A 31 12.04 2.69 -10.37
CA ILE A 31 10.86 1.81 -10.27
C ILE A 31 10.86 0.77 -11.39
N GLN A 32 11.15 1.16 -12.61
CA GLN A 32 11.15 0.27 -13.78
C GLN A 32 12.15 -0.89 -13.65
N GLU A 33 13.23 -0.72 -12.91
CA GLU A 33 14.23 -1.77 -12.69
C GLU A 33 13.83 -2.74 -11.58
N LYS A 34 13.00 -2.31 -10.65
CA LYS A 34 12.63 -3.06 -9.44
C LYS A 34 11.26 -3.73 -9.54
N PHE A 35 10.26 -3.01 -10.04
CA PHE A 35 8.91 -3.55 -10.20
C PHE A 35 8.80 -4.27 -11.54
N VAL A 36 9.39 -5.46 -11.61
CA VAL A 36 9.38 -6.34 -12.78
C VAL A 36 8.67 -7.66 -12.47
N LEU A 37 7.98 -8.22 -13.44
CA LEU A 37 7.32 -9.52 -13.27
C LEU A 37 8.36 -10.61 -13.00
N ASN A 38 8.15 -11.35 -11.91
CA ASN A 38 9.03 -12.43 -11.44
C ASN A 38 8.22 -13.37 -10.55
N TYR A 39 7.62 -14.41 -11.11
CA TYR A 39 6.70 -15.28 -10.38
C TYR A 39 6.67 -16.72 -10.91
N GLY A 40 5.97 -17.59 -10.17
CA GLY A 40 5.75 -18.97 -10.55
C GLY A 40 7.01 -19.84 -10.46
N LYS A 41 6.99 -20.96 -11.17
CA LYS A 41 8.05 -21.97 -11.12
C LYS A 41 9.40 -21.51 -11.67
N LYS A 42 9.41 -20.47 -12.49
CA LYS A 42 10.62 -19.88 -13.10
C LYS A 42 11.09 -18.61 -12.39
N ALA A 43 10.51 -18.28 -11.23
CA ALA A 43 10.90 -17.12 -10.48
C ALA A 43 12.37 -17.17 -10.08
N LYS A 44 13.05 -16.04 -10.28
CA LYS A 44 14.44 -15.83 -9.82
C LYS A 44 14.42 -15.47 -8.33
N PRO A 45 15.55 -15.61 -7.62
CA PRO A 45 15.67 -15.10 -6.26
C PRO A 45 15.32 -13.62 -6.16
N GLY A 46 14.73 -13.24 -5.03
CA GLY A 46 14.31 -11.86 -4.77
C GLY A 46 12.80 -11.69 -4.70
N VAL A 47 12.34 -10.45 -4.84
CA VAL A 47 10.91 -10.11 -4.76
C VAL A 47 10.16 -10.75 -5.92
N ARG A 48 9.07 -11.43 -5.60
CA ARG A 48 8.18 -12.04 -6.60
C ARG A 48 6.98 -11.14 -6.84
N ILE A 49 6.86 -10.65 -8.06
CA ILE A 49 5.72 -9.84 -8.51
C ILE A 49 5.03 -10.60 -9.65
N ALA A 50 3.78 -10.94 -9.43
CA ALA A 50 2.97 -11.68 -10.41
C ALA A 50 2.12 -10.76 -11.29
N TYR A 51 1.81 -9.56 -10.82
CA TYR A 51 0.95 -8.63 -11.53
C TYR A 51 1.26 -7.18 -11.19
N LEU A 52 1.22 -6.34 -12.20
CA LEU A 52 1.23 -4.89 -12.11
C LEU A 52 0.00 -4.35 -12.85
N SER A 53 -0.87 -3.61 -12.16
CA SER A 53 -2.06 -3.04 -12.79
C SER A 53 -1.69 -2.01 -13.87
N ASP A 54 -2.58 -1.79 -14.82
CA ASP A 54 -2.37 -0.79 -15.87
C ASP A 54 -2.17 0.61 -15.30
N ASN A 55 -2.93 0.97 -14.26
CA ASN A 55 -2.76 2.23 -13.55
C ASN A 55 -1.37 2.34 -12.90
N PHE A 56 -0.91 1.27 -12.25
CA PHE A 56 0.43 1.26 -11.66
C PHE A 56 1.51 1.49 -12.72
N LYS A 57 1.43 0.78 -13.84
CA LYS A 57 2.38 0.95 -14.95
C LYS A 57 2.36 2.37 -15.50
N GLN A 58 1.16 2.93 -15.72
CA GLN A 58 1.00 4.26 -16.27
C GLN A 58 1.51 5.37 -15.34
N TRP A 59 1.30 5.23 -14.04
CA TRP A 59 1.57 6.30 -13.07
C TRP A 59 2.94 6.21 -12.41
N PHE A 60 3.56 5.03 -12.38
CA PHE A 60 4.75 4.82 -11.56
C PHE A 60 5.98 4.28 -12.30
N LEU A 61 5.87 3.58 -13.43
CA LEU A 61 7.03 2.92 -14.02
C LEU A 61 8.15 3.90 -14.41
N ASP A 62 7.80 5.09 -14.87
CA ASP A 62 8.78 6.12 -15.25
C ASP A 62 9.29 6.95 -14.05
N LYS A 63 8.81 6.66 -12.85
CA LYS A 63 9.21 7.38 -11.66
C LYS A 63 10.57 6.92 -11.16
N ILE A 64 11.36 7.90 -10.71
CA ILE A 64 12.60 7.68 -9.96
C ILE A 64 12.42 8.34 -8.60
N GLU A 65 12.63 7.57 -7.54
CA GLU A 65 12.64 8.09 -6.18
C GLU A 65 14.07 8.40 -5.75
N GLU A 66 14.30 9.58 -5.16
CA GLU A 66 15.59 9.94 -4.61
C GLU A 66 15.91 9.09 -3.37
N ALA A 67 17.18 9.07 -2.97
CA ALA A 67 17.63 8.39 -1.77
C ALA A 67 16.84 8.88 -0.54
N THR A 68 16.45 7.95 0.31
CA THR A 68 15.69 8.23 1.54
C THR A 68 16.43 7.69 2.76
N PRO A 69 16.37 8.38 3.90
CA PRO A 69 16.95 7.90 5.15
C PRO A 69 16.17 6.69 5.69
N GLU A 70 16.75 6.03 6.68
CA GLU A 70 16.03 5.04 7.50
C GLU A 70 14.75 5.68 8.06
N ALA A 71 13.67 4.90 8.07
CA ALA A 71 12.37 5.34 8.55
C ALA A 71 11.69 4.24 9.37
N VAL A 72 10.76 4.64 10.21
CA VAL A 72 9.82 3.73 10.88
C VAL A 72 8.45 3.97 10.30
N LEU A 73 7.85 2.92 9.78
CA LEU A 73 6.45 2.95 9.32
C LEU A 73 5.56 2.30 10.36
N ARG A 74 4.35 2.83 10.46
CA ARG A 74 3.26 2.26 11.26
C ARG A 74 2.30 1.56 10.33
N TYR A 75 1.62 0.54 10.84
CA TYR A 75 0.52 -0.07 10.12
C TYR A 75 -0.66 -0.35 11.05
N ALA A 76 -1.84 -0.15 10.52
CA ALA A 76 -3.10 -0.25 11.21
C ALA A 76 -4.12 -1.02 10.37
N LYS A 77 -5.02 -1.69 11.06
CA LYS A 77 -6.06 -2.53 10.47
C LYS A 77 -7.39 -1.78 10.45
N LEU A 78 -8.11 -1.86 9.35
CA LEU A 78 -9.45 -1.31 9.25
C LEU A 78 -10.44 -2.16 10.05
N THR A 79 -11.15 -1.52 10.96
CA THR A 79 -12.23 -2.16 11.74
C THR A 79 -13.62 -1.98 11.11
N ARG A 80 -13.72 -1.11 10.11
CA ARG A 80 -14.89 -0.97 9.22
C ARG A 80 -14.46 -0.70 7.80
N ALA A 81 -15.38 -0.87 6.85
CA ALA A 81 -15.13 -0.45 5.48
C ALA A 81 -14.99 1.07 5.39
N ALA A 82 -14.03 1.55 4.61
CA ALA A 82 -13.71 2.97 4.50
C ALA A 82 -13.22 3.35 3.10
N LEU A 83 -13.49 4.60 2.73
CA LEU A 83 -12.91 5.25 1.56
C LEU A 83 -11.47 5.69 1.83
N ASP A 84 -10.69 5.88 0.77
CA ASP A 84 -9.34 6.42 0.90
C ASP A 84 -9.30 7.76 1.64
N ASP A 85 -10.23 8.66 1.37
CA ASP A 85 -10.30 9.95 2.05
C ASP A 85 -10.53 9.82 3.56
N GLU A 86 -11.34 8.84 3.98
CA GLU A 86 -11.58 8.56 5.39
C GLU A 86 -10.32 8.01 6.07
N ILE A 87 -9.61 7.09 5.41
CA ILE A 87 -8.36 6.49 5.91
C ILE A 87 -7.27 7.57 6.04
N ARG A 88 -7.09 8.36 4.99
CA ARG A 88 -6.11 9.44 4.95
C ARG A 88 -6.38 10.51 6.01
N ALA A 89 -7.64 10.86 6.22
CA ALA A 89 -8.04 11.82 7.26
C ALA A 89 -7.70 11.32 8.67
N GLU A 90 -7.90 10.03 8.93
CA GLU A 90 -7.54 9.45 10.24
C GLU A 90 -6.03 9.30 10.43
N ILE A 91 -5.28 8.97 9.38
CA ILE A 91 -3.80 8.94 9.41
C ILE A 91 -3.24 10.35 9.62
N GLY A 92 -3.77 11.33 8.93
CA GLY A 92 -3.26 12.70 8.88
C GLY A 92 -2.32 12.94 7.69
N ALA A 93 -2.48 14.10 7.05
CA ALA A 93 -1.75 14.45 5.83
C ALA A 93 -0.21 14.45 6.00
N GLU A 94 0.27 14.72 7.20
CA GLU A 94 1.71 14.72 7.52
C GLU A 94 2.32 13.31 7.52
N PHE A 95 1.51 12.26 7.73
CA PHE A 95 1.96 10.89 7.95
C PHE A 95 1.55 9.92 6.83
N GLU A 96 0.64 10.32 5.95
CA GLU A 96 0.06 9.41 4.96
C GLU A 96 1.03 8.99 3.87
N GLN A 97 1.98 9.84 3.50
CA GLN A 97 2.83 9.61 2.33
C GLN A 97 3.94 8.60 2.63
N THR A 98 4.01 7.57 1.80
CA THR A 98 5.07 6.55 1.77
C THR A 98 5.74 6.53 0.40
N THR A 99 6.71 5.63 0.19
CA THR A 99 7.46 5.49 -1.06
C THR A 99 7.38 4.07 -1.62
N LEU A 100 7.59 3.92 -2.92
CA LEU A 100 7.68 2.60 -3.55
C LEU A 100 8.91 1.82 -3.08
N ALA A 101 10.01 2.50 -2.78
CA ALA A 101 11.19 1.87 -2.18
C ALA A 101 10.85 1.21 -0.82
N GLN A 102 10.01 1.86 -0.02
CA GLN A 102 9.55 1.31 1.27
C GLN A 102 8.65 0.08 1.07
N ILE A 103 7.73 0.13 0.11
CA ILE A 103 6.89 -1.02 -0.24
C ILE A 103 7.75 -2.20 -0.71
N PHE A 104 8.69 -1.93 -1.61
CA PHE A 104 9.59 -2.96 -2.15
C PHE A 104 10.44 -3.60 -1.06
N ALA A 105 10.96 -2.81 -0.13
CA ALA A 105 11.73 -3.31 1.01
C ALA A 105 10.89 -4.24 1.90
N ARG A 106 9.60 -3.97 2.06
CA ARG A 106 8.69 -4.86 2.80
C ARG A 106 8.42 -6.16 2.05
N MET A 107 8.15 -6.09 0.74
CA MET A 107 7.99 -7.30 -0.08
C MET A 107 9.24 -8.18 -0.08
N ALA A 108 10.42 -7.58 -0.03
CA ALA A 108 11.70 -8.30 0.02
C ALA A 108 11.87 -9.16 1.29
N LEU A 109 11.21 -8.82 2.38
CA LEU A 109 11.20 -9.61 3.63
C LEU A 109 10.17 -10.74 3.61
N GLN A 110 9.27 -10.74 2.63
CA GLN A 110 8.24 -11.76 2.44
C GLN A 110 8.25 -12.27 0.97
N PRO A 111 9.40 -12.70 0.45
CA PRO A 111 9.59 -12.93 -0.99
C PRO A 111 8.74 -14.09 -1.53
N ASP A 112 8.35 -15.02 -0.67
CA ASP A 112 7.57 -16.22 -0.99
C ASP A 112 6.16 -16.20 -0.36
N GLY A 113 5.69 -15.03 0.07
CA GLY A 113 4.37 -14.86 0.71
C GLY A 113 4.29 -15.38 2.13
N ARG A 114 5.44 -15.53 2.80
CA ARG A 114 5.46 -15.85 4.24
C ARG A 114 4.77 -14.75 5.06
N GLU A 115 4.33 -15.08 6.24
CA GLU A 115 3.75 -14.12 7.18
C GLU A 115 4.71 -12.98 7.50
N GLY A 116 4.16 -11.80 7.70
CA GLY A 116 4.89 -10.59 8.03
C GLY A 116 3.96 -9.38 8.13
N ALA A 117 4.51 -8.19 8.06
CA ALA A 117 3.74 -6.95 8.17
C ALA A 117 2.81 -6.71 6.96
N LEU A 118 3.12 -7.27 5.80
CA LEU A 118 2.20 -7.29 4.67
C LEU A 118 1.23 -8.46 4.78
N LEU A 119 -0.04 -8.24 4.50
CA LEU A 119 -1.05 -9.31 4.52
C LEU A 119 -0.80 -10.33 3.41
N THR A 120 -0.97 -11.61 3.74
CA THR A 120 -0.78 -12.73 2.80
C THR A 120 -2.02 -13.62 2.66
N ASN A 121 -3.17 -13.09 3.05
CA ASN A 121 -4.48 -13.76 3.06
C ASN A 121 -5.43 -13.23 1.97
N TRP A 122 -4.93 -12.83 0.82
CA TRP A 122 -5.65 -12.19 -0.29
C TRP A 122 -6.14 -10.75 -0.02
N TRP A 123 -6.02 -10.28 1.21
CA TRP A 123 -6.41 -8.92 1.54
C TRP A 123 -5.28 -7.94 1.25
N ALA A 124 -5.68 -6.77 0.80
CA ALA A 124 -4.73 -5.73 0.43
C ALA A 124 -4.10 -5.04 1.65
N THR A 125 -2.82 -4.73 1.51
CA THR A 125 -2.14 -3.73 2.32
C THR A 125 -2.01 -2.46 1.50
N ILE A 126 -2.44 -1.32 2.05
CA ILE A 126 -2.64 -0.04 1.37
C ILE A 126 -1.51 0.92 1.75
N PHE A 127 -1.01 1.63 0.74
CA PHE A 127 0.00 2.68 0.87
C PHE A 127 -0.43 3.89 0.05
N TYR A 128 -0.13 5.08 0.52
CA TYR A 128 -0.35 6.30 -0.24
C TYR A 128 0.97 6.83 -0.76
N VAL A 129 1.11 6.89 -2.07
CA VAL A 129 2.37 7.20 -2.75
C VAL A 129 2.11 8.23 -3.86
N PRO A 130 2.90 9.32 -3.94
CA PRO A 130 2.80 10.24 -5.08
C PRO A 130 3.33 9.56 -6.35
N ASP A 131 2.58 9.72 -7.44
CA ASP A 131 2.96 9.22 -8.75
C ASP A 131 4.07 10.06 -9.41
N VAL A 132 4.41 9.75 -10.67
CA VAL A 132 5.44 10.48 -11.43
C VAL A 132 5.15 11.98 -11.57
N LYS A 133 3.88 12.38 -11.47
CA LYS A 133 3.44 13.78 -11.54
C LYS A 133 3.24 14.41 -10.16
N GLY A 134 3.53 13.68 -9.08
CA GLY A 134 3.31 14.14 -7.72
C GLY A 134 1.86 14.00 -7.22
N VAL A 135 0.99 13.34 -7.95
CA VAL A 135 -0.40 13.08 -7.55
C VAL A 135 -0.43 11.86 -6.61
N LEU A 136 -1.02 12.03 -5.43
CA LEU A 136 -1.13 10.95 -4.46
C LEU A 136 -2.09 9.87 -4.96
N ARG A 137 -1.63 8.61 -4.93
CA ARG A 137 -2.38 7.42 -5.34
C ARG A 137 -2.46 6.43 -4.20
N ALA A 138 -3.51 5.62 -4.19
CA ALA A 138 -3.59 4.46 -3.34
C ALA A 138 -2.89 3.29 -4.04
N VAL A 139 -1.74 2.88 -3.52
CA VAL A 139 -1.02 1.68 -3.98
C VAL A 139 -1.33 0.55 -3.02
N SER A 140 -1.76 -0.57 -3.56
CA SER A 140 -2.06 -1.76 -2.76
C SER A 140 -1.25 -2.97 -3.21
N VAL A 141 -0.89 -3.80 -2.26
CA VAL A 141 -0.24 -5.07 -2.52
C VAL A 141 -0.99 -6.19 -1.82
N HIS A 142 -1.14 -7.32 -2.49
CA HIS A 142 -1.61 -8.57 -1.88
C HIS A 142 -0.86 -9.76 -2.46
N TRP A 143 -0.73 -10.81 -1.68
CA TRP A 143 -0.09 -12.04 -2.14
C TRP A 143 -1.09 -12.95 -2.84
N ASP A 144 -0.71 -13.41 -4.02
CA ASP A 144 -1.46 -14.41 -4.78
C ASP A 144 -0.71 -15.75 -4.72
N ALA A 145 -1.28 -16.70 -3.97
CA ALA A 145 -0.66 -18.01 -3.76
C ALA A 145 -0.69 -18.90 -5.02
N ASP A 146 -1.69 -18.71 -5.89
CA ASP A 146 -1.83 -19.50 -7.10
C ASP A 146 -0.75 -19.14 -8.13
N TYR A 147 -0.44 -17.87 -8.24
CA TYR A 147 0.64 -17.37 -9.10
C TYR A 147 1.99 -17.30 -8.40
N GLY A 148 2.03 -17.35 -7.07
CA GLY A 148 3.26 -17.31 -6.28
C GLY A 148 3.98 -15.98 -6.39
N GLY A 149 3.25 -14.87 -6.24
CA GLY A 149 3.80 -13.53 -6.32
C GLY A 149 2.85 -12.44 -5.84
N TRP A 150 3.41 -11.26 -5.61
CA TRP A 150 2.67 -10.07 -5.21
C TRP A 150 1.91 -9.47 -6.40
N TYR A 151 0.67 -9.12 -6.17
CA TYR A 151 -0.11 -8.25 -7.04
C TYR A 151 0.04 -6.82 -6.56
N VAL A 152 0.46 -5.94 -7.44
CA VAL A 152 0.64 -4.52 -7.16
C VAL A 152 -0.35 -3.72 -8.01
N SER A 153 -1.21 -2.98 -7.36
CA SER A 153 -2.25 -2.17 -8.00
C SER A 153 -2.16 -0.72 -7.55
N ALA A 154 -2.67 0.17 -8.37
CA ALA A 154 -2.79 1.57 -8.03
C ALA A 154 -4.17 2.10 -8.43
N ASP A 155 -4.77 2.90 -7.56
CA ASP A 155 -6.06 3.52 -7.76
C ASP A 155 -6.02 5.01 -7.40
N SER A 156 -6.97 5.76 -7.95
CA SER A 156 -7.20 7.14 -7.53
C SER A 156 -7.71 7.16 -6.09
N VAL A 157 -7.18 8.06 -5.26
CA VAL A 157 -7.70 8.26 -3.90
C VAL A 157 -9.13 8.81 -3.86
N GLY A 158 -9.62 9.32 -4.98
CA GLY A 158 -11.02 9.74 -5.16
C GLY A 158 -11.95 8.62 -5.61
N SER A 159 -11.49 7.37 -5.69
CA SER A 159 -12.35 6.23 -6.04
C SER A 159 -13.53 6.13 -5.06
N PRO A 160 -14.75 5.85 -5.54
CA PRO A 160 -15.91 5.63 -4.69
C PRO A 160 -15.89 4.25 -4.00
N ASP A 161 -14.95 3.40 -4.34
CA ASP A 161 -14.84 2.05 -3.79
C ASP A 161 -14.27 2.08 -2.38
N ARG A 162 -14.85 1.25 -1.50
CA ARG A 162 -14.43 1.13 -0.12
C ARG A 162 -13.48 -0.05 0.07
N TRP A 163 -12.43 0.18 0.82
CA TRP A 163 -11.63 -0.91 1.38
C TRP A 163 -12.43 -1.65 2.46
N GLY A 164 -12.39 -2.95 2.42
CA GLY A 164 -13.12 -3.78 3.38
C GLY A 164 -12.45 -3.89 4.74
N VAL A 165 -13.19 -4.37 5.72
CA VAL A 165 -12.70 -4.68 7.06
C VAL A 165 -11.51 -5.64 6.99
N GLY A 166 -10.53 -5.42 7.85
CA GLY A 166 -9.35 -6.28 7.96
C GLY A 166 -8.20 -5.95 7.02
N ARG A 167 -8.39 -5.08 6.02
CA ARG A 167 -7.28 -4.52 5.25
C ARG A 167 -6.40 -3.68 6.16
N GLN A 168 -5.14 -3.53 5.78
CA GLN A 168 -4.18 -2.73 6.54
C GLN A 168 -3.75 -1.50 5.73
N ALA A 169 -3.46 -0.41 6.45
CA ALA A 169 -2.89 0.79 5.86
C ALA A 169 -1.57 1.14 6.57
N PHE A 170 -0.57 1.47 5.78
CA PHE A 170 0.73 1.93 6.26
C PHE A 170 0.81 3.46 6.27
N SER A 171 1.58 3.99 7.21
CA SER A 171 1.88 5.42 7.34
C SER A 171 3.25 5.64 7.99
N ARG A 172 3.70 6.88 7.98
CA ARG A 172 4.92 7.28 8.70
C ARG A 172 4.63 7.53 10.17
#